data_3424a977a2f86633d8e0984ace4d60ca
#
_entry.id   3424a977a2f86633d8e0984ace4d60ca
#
_cell.length_a   1.000
_cell.length_b   1.000
_cell.length_c   1.000
_cell.angle_alpha   90.00
_cell.angle_beta   90.00
_cell.angle_gamma   90.00
#
_symmetry.space_group_name_H-M   'P 1'
#
loop_
_entity.id
_entity.type
_entity.pdbx_description
1 polymer ?
#
loop_
_entity_poly.entity_id
_entity_poly.type
_entity_poly.pdbx_seq_one_letter_code
_entity_poly.pdbx_strand_id
1 'polypeptide(L)'
;MKWQQEYRKQKAEFRYLKEISDKYSREELKALNAGKGLGKFSVSPPKVKRGLTGEEIRFGFFTDTHMSSIYYREEFLDDFIAMCEERDAQFCVFGGDLTHGMDARKYNLLYELKHIGYAAQKEYAEEQLLQIPFHTYLVSGNHDRWYEAMGAHIVEDVCRNVPNAEYIGRDEGVIEVGGVSILVFHGEDGSSYATCFDDKTGIMTSDGWKLFKDLKETDRVATMTKADHIFEWQNPTNIADEHYDGDMVHFKARSVDCLVTPNHGMWTRVSECATYRRMDTESMEYPTKSHIRLNTEWHRKDAIDIVKEYGRQKWQFTQVSSGWEGTTPETINVPLRVSKNTGVKPYHFGDVPIDDMAELMAWYVTEGHAGKYNITLSQYEDVNPENYSAMMDLAERLGCGYSFSKKNITIHSAELAEFLKSECGHLSANKYLPKWLKDCDVSVLQIVFDTMIKGDGWFRPSGFGYRSISKRLLEDFSEIAIKLGHKVTFTRGGDTVTITSVQTTPTVNTAPSIVHYTGRVYCCEVPNGLILVRRNGKTLWTHNSYRVQKLIESFTGGTKPNVLLMGHSHKQGYFFERNIHAVSGGALSTQSKWMRSKRMPNHSGYHFITIRVDEDGGVGDLTLTFRPFYV
;
A
#
# COMPACT_ATOMS: atom_id res chain seq x y z
N MET A 1 -16.37 44.61 10.61
CA MET A 1 -16.10 44.80 9.17
C MET A 1 -14.64 44.51 8.80
N LYS A 2 -13.61 45.07 9.46
CA LYS A 2 -12.19 44.81 9.13
C LYS A 2 -11.80 43.30 9.20
N TRP A 3 -12.23 42.57 10.24
CA TRP A 3 -11.94 41.14 10.40
C TRP A 3 -12.56 40.27 9.31
N GLN A 4 -13.77 40.59 8.85
CA GLN A 4 -14.42 39.85 7.76
C GLN A 4 -13.74 40.11 6.40
N GLN A 5 -13.19 41.31 6.18
CA GLN A 5 -12.41 41.61 4.98
C GLN A 5 -11.05 40.88 5.00
N GLU A 6 -10.37 40.87 6.16
CA GLU A 6 -9.11 40.15 6.37
C GLU A 6 -9.31 38.63 6.16
N TYR A 7 -10.36 38.05 6.74
CA TYR A 7 -10.70 36.63 6.56
C TYR A 7 -11.00 36.28 5.09
N ARG A 8 -11.73 37.13 4.36
CA ARG A 8 -11.98 36.92 2.92
C ARG A 8 -10.72 37.02 2.10
N LYS A 9 -9.82 37.93 2.44
CA LYS A 9 -8.51 38.08 1.78
C LYS A 9 -7.64 36.83 2.01
N GLN A 10 -7.53 36.39 3.25
CA GLN A 10 -6.78 35.17 3.59
C GLN A 10 -7.36 33.91 2.92
N LYS A 11 -8.68 33.81 2.84
CA LYS A 11 -9.36 32.70 2.16
C LYS A 11 -9.11 32.72 0.63
N ALA A 12 -9.09 33.90 0.02
CA ALA A 12 -8.76 34.05 -1.40
C ALA A 12 -7.28 33.73 -1.67
N GLU A 13 -6.38 34.20 -0.78
CA GLU A 13 -4.95 33.91 -0.86
C GLU A 13 -4.63 32.41 -0.66
N PHE A 14 -5.32 31.77 0.29
CA PHE A 14 -5.24 30.32 0.48
C PHE A 14 -5.75 29.52 -0.74
N ARG A 15 -6.83 29.96 -1.36
CA ARG A 15 -7.36 29.34 -2.59
C ARG A 15 -6.36 29.48 -3.75
N TYR A 16 -5.78 30.66 -3.92
CA TYR A 16 -4.74 30.93 -4.90
C TYR A 16 -3.46 30.10 -4.67
N LEU A 17 -3.00 29.99 -3.42
CA LEU A 17 -1.86 29.15 -3.07
C LEU A 17 -2.14 27.66 -3.30
N LYS A 18 -3.38 27.23 -3.07
CA LYS A 18 -3.83 25.87 -3.35
C LYS A 18 -3.83 25.60 -4.86
N GLU A 19 -4.35 26.51 -5.68
CA GLU A 19 -4.30 26.41 -7.15
C GLU A 19 -2.86 26.32 -7.67
N ILE A 20 -1.93 27.10 -7.12
CA ILE A 20 -0.51 27.02 -7.45
C ILE A 20 0.08 25.68 -7.03
N SER A 21 -0.21 25.21 -5.81
CA SER A 21 0.25 23.92 -5.30
C SER A 21 -0.30 22.74 -6.13
N ASP A 22 -1.54 22.85 -6.60
CA ASP A 22 -2.17 21.81 -7.43
C ASP A 22 -1.63 21.84 -8.89
N LYS A 23 -1.19 23.01 -9.36
CA LYS A 23 -0.69 23.21 -10.72
C LYS A 23 0.79 22.86 -10.90
N TYR A 24 1.62 23.11 -9.89
CA TYR A 24 3.07 22.93 -9.96
C TYR A 24 3.56 21.98 -8.89
N SER A 25 4.51 21.14 -9.23
CA SER A 25 5.23 20.31 -8.26
C SER A 25 6.08 21.17 -7.33
N ARG A 26 6.45 20.62 -6.18
CA ARG A 26 7.30 21.32 -5.19
C ARG A 26 8.67 21.70 -5.75
N GLU A 27 9.22 20.84 -6.64
CA GLU A 27 10.50 21.09 -7.32
C GLU A 27 10.37 22.24 -8.31
N GLU A 28 9.27 22.35 -9.02
CA GLU A 28 8.99 23.46 -9.95
C GLU A 28 8.82 24.78 -9.20
N LEU A 29 8.09 24.78 -8.09
CA LEU A 29 7.95 25.95 -7.23
C LEU A 29 9.30 26.40 -6.66
N LYS A 30 10.17 25.45 -6.28
CA LYS A 30 11.54 25.75 -5.87
C LYS A 30 12.39 26.29 -7.01
N ALA A 31 12.27 25.75 -8.22
CA ALA A 31 12.99 26.23 -9.40
C ALA A 31 12.55 27.64 -9.80
N LEU A 32 11.24 27.93 -9.76
CA LEU A 32 10.69 29.27 -9.99
C LEU A 32 11.19 30.26 -8.93
N ASN A 33 11.18 29.88 -7.65
CA ASN A 33 11.67 30.73 -6.57
C ASN A 33 13.20 30.97 -6.61
N ALA A 34 13.94 30.04 -7.21
CA ALA A 34 15.38 30.17 -7.44
C ALA A 34 15.74 30.95 -8.73
N GLY A 35 14.75 31.51 -9.44
CA GLY A 35 14.95 32.21 -10.73
C GLY A 35 15.42 31.28 -11.87
N LYS A 36 15.30 29.96 -11.69
CA LYS A 36 15.58 28.97 -12.72
C LYS A 36 14.29 28.79 -13.53
N GLY A 37 14.34 29.10 -14.83
CA GLY A 37 13.24 28.79 -15.73
C GLY A 37 12.84 27.31 -15.62
N LEU A 38 11.55 26.99 -15.72
CA LEU A 38 11.06 25.60 -15.83
C LEU A 38 11.78 24.98 -17.04
N GLY A 39 12.81 24.23 -16.75
CA GLY A 39 13.74 23.75 -17.75
C GLY A 39 13.11 22.69 -18.65
N LYS A 40 13.56 22.62 -19.87
CA LYS A 40 13.35 21.66 -20.93
C LYS A 40 13.28 20.19 -20.47
N PHE A 41 12.14 19.71 -19.96
CA PHE A 41 12.08 18.35 -19.40
C PHE A 41 10.96 17.46 -19.90
N SER A 42 10.35 17.77 -21.04
CA SER A 42 9.66 16.71 -21.76
C SER A 42 9.47 17.13 -23.22
N VAL A 43 9.72 16.20 -24.10
CA VAL A 43 9.05 16.23 -25.41
C VAL A 43 7.57 16.13 -25.07
N SER A 44 6.81 17.19 -25.27
CA SER A 44 5.35 17.13 -25.05
C SER A 44 4.79 16.05 -25.97
N PRO A 45 3.92 15.16 -25.47
CA PRO A 45 3.29 14.15 -26.31
C PRO A 45 2.50 14.81 -27.45
N PRO A 46 2.31 14.14 -28.58
CA PRO A 46 1.50 14.63 -29.69
C PRO A 46 0.12 15.05 -29.17
N LYS A 47 -0.38 16.18 -29.65
CA LYS A 47 -1.68 16.76 -29.27
C LYS A 47 -2.64 16.85 -30.41
N VAL A 48 -3.82 16.32 -30.24
CA VAL A 48 -4.95 16.45 -31.14
C VAL A 48 -6.03 17.29 -30.46
N LYS A 49 -6.64 18.21 -31.23
CA LYS A 49 -7.73 19.07 -30.75
C LYS A 49 -9.04 18.67 -31.38
N ARG A 50 -10.08 18.49 -30.56
CA ARG A 50 -11.44 18.19 -31.02
C ARG A 50 -12.40 19.28 -30.56
N GLY A 51 -13.19 19.82 -31.52
CA GLY A 51 -14.31 20.70 -31.20
C GLY A 51 -15.41 19.92 -30.46
N LEU A 52 -16.00 20.51 -29.42
CA LEU A 52 -17.14 19.96 -28.68
C LEU A 52 -18.39 20.80 -28.94
N THR A 53 -19.54 20.12 -29.14
CA THR A 53 -20.86 20.73 -29.14
C THR A 53 -21.62 20.19 -27.91
N GLY A 54 -21.69 20.99 -26.82
CA GLY A 54 -22.37 20.61 -25.58
C GLY A 54 -21.48 20.66 -24.33
N GLU A 55 -22.11 20.52 -23.17
CA GLU A 55 -21.46 20.56 -21.85
C GLU A 55 -20.92 19.21 -21.36
N GLU A 56 -21.17 18.13 -22.12
CA GLU A 56 -20.76 16.76 -21.77
C GLU A 56 -19.88 16.15 -22.85
N ILE A 57 -18.79 15.52 -22.41
CA ILE A 57 -17.90 14.71 -23.23
C ILE A 57 -18.23 13.25 -22.94
N ARG A 58 -18.67 12.47 -23.94
CA ARG A 58 -19.03 11.06 -23.82
C ARG A 58 -18.18 10.23 -24.78
N PHE A 59 -17.45 9.24 -24.23
CA PHE A 59 -16.60 8.40 -25.08
C PHE A 59 -16.41 6.99 -24.51
N GLY A 60 -16.16 6.05 -25.40
CA GLY A 60 -15.72 4.71 -25.05
C GLY A 60 -14.21 4.64 -24.89
N PHE A 61 -13.72 3.91 -23.87
CA PHE A 61 -12.30 3.64 -23.68
C PHE A 61 -12.04 2.14 -23.59
N PHE A 62 -11.21 1.63 -24.48
CA PHE A 62 -10.78 0.23 -24.53
C PHE A 62 -9.28 0.13 -24.80
N THR A 63 -8.68 -1.00 -24.45
CA THR A 63 -7.22 -1.20 -24.55
C THR A 63 -6.89 -2.69 -24.55
N ASP A 64 -5.65 -3.05 -24.89
CA ASP A 64 -5.11 -4.41 -24.75
C ASP A 64 -5.99 -5.47 -25.44
N THR A 65 -6.36 -5.20 -26.69
CA THR A 65 -7.15 -6.12 -27.52
C THR A 65 -6.36 -7.35 -27.91
N HIS A 66 -5.04 -7.17 -28.18
CA HIS A 66 -4.18 -8.24 -28.69
C HIS A 66 -4.82 -8.98 -29.88
N MET A 67 -5.38 -8.22 -30.83
CA MET A 67 -5.96 -8.78 -32.06
C MET A 67 -4.97 -9.73 -32.71
N SER A 68 -5.50 -10.74 -33.40
CA SER A 68 -4.75 -11.85 -33.96
C SER A 68 -4.24 -12.88 -32.94
N SER A 69 -4.45 -12.71 -31.63
CA SER A 69 -4.20 -13.76 -30.64
C SER A 69 -5.40 -14.69 -30.48
N ILE A 70 -5.16 -15.90 -29.94
CA ILE A 70 -6.24 -16.81 -29.53
C ILE A 70 -7.03 -16.29 -28.33
N TYR A 71 -6.56 -15.23 -27.64
CA TYR A 71 -7.18 -14.62 -26.48
C TYR A 71 -8.12 -13.48 -26.82
N TYR A 72 -8.01 -12.92 -28.05
CA TYR A 72 -8.94 -11.91 -28.56
C TYR A 72 -10.30 -12.50 -28.84
N ARG A 73 -11.36 -11.77 -28.48
CA ARG A 73 -12.76 -12.11 -28.67
C ARG A 73 -13.46 -10.99 -29.43
N GLU A 74 -13.97 -11.30 -30.61
CA GLU A 74 -14.70 -10.33 -31.46
C GLU A 74 -15.98 -9.84 -30.75
N GLU A 75 -16.67 -10.75 -30.06
CA GLU A 75 -17.88 -10.45 -29.28
C GLU A 75 -17.68 -9.39 -28.19
N PHE A 76 -16.45 -9.16 -27.73
CA PHE A 76 -16.15 -8.09 -26.76
C PHE A 76 -16.13 -6.73 -27.44
N LEU A 77 -15.64 -6.68 -28.69
CA LEU A 77 -15.67 -5.46 -29.50
C LEU A 77 -17.10 -5.12 -29.91
N ASP A 78 -17.92 -6.12 -30.27
CA ASP A 78 -19.33 -5.94 -30.62
C ASP A 78 -20.11 -5.33 -29.45
N ASP A 79 -19.92 -5.85 -28.23
CA ASP A 79 -20.57 -5.32 -27.01
C ASP A 79 -20.08 -3.90 -26.68
N PHE A 80 -18.79 -3.61 -26.91
CA PHE A 80 -18.24 -2.26 -26.77
C PHE A 80 -18.90 -1.27 -27.74
N ILE A 81 -19.04 -1.63 -29.01
CA ILE A 81 -19.68 -0.80 -30.03
C ILE A 81 -21.14 -0.55 -29.64
N ALA A 82 -21.87 -1.59 -29.29
CA ALA A 82 -23.28 -1.49 -28.86
C ALA A 82 -23.45 -0.55 -27.64
N MET A 83 -22.57 -0.63 -26.65
CA MET A 83 -22.57 0.29 -25.49
C MET A 83 -22.32 1.74 -25.92
N CYS A 84 -21.38 1.96 -26.84
CA CYS A 84 -21.06 3.28 -27.33
C CYS A 84 -22.23 3.89 -28.12
N GLU A 85 -22.96 3.07 -28.90
CA GLU A 85 -24.19 3.48 -29.61
C GLU A 85 -25.33 3.78 -28.63
N GLU A 86 -25.59 2.89 -27.68
CA GLU A 86 -26.65 3.06 -26.65
C GLU A 86 -26.49 4.34 -25.85
N ARG A 87 -25.24 4.74 -25.60
CA ARG A 87 -24.90 5.93 -24.77
C ARG A 87 -24.48 7.15 -25.54
N ASP A 88 -24.70 7.19 -26.85
CA ASP A 88 -24.37 8.30 -27.73
C ASP A 88 -22.90 8.76 -27.56
N ALA A 89 -21.94 7.83 -27.71
CA ALA A 89 -20.53 8.17 -27.73
C ALA A 89 -20.20 9.18 -28.83
N GLN A 90 -19.39 10.16 -28.49
CA GLN A 90 -18.94 11.17 -29.48
C GLN A 90 -17.66 10.73 -30.19
N PHE A 91 -16.86 9.88 -29.57
CA PHE A 91 -15.63 9.27 -30.06
C PHE A 91 -15.24 8.08 -29.21
N CYS A 92 -14.20 7.36 -29.63
CA CYS A 92 -13.57 6.30 -28.85
C CYS A 92 -12.09 6.58 -28.65
N VAL A 93 -11.51 5.98 -27.60
CA VAL A 93 -10.09 6.06 -27.27
C VAL A 93 -9.55 4.66 -27.09
N PHE A 94 -8.40 4.39 -27.72
CA PHE A 94 -7.70 3.12 -27.61
C PHE A 94 -6.34 3.27 -26.93
N GLY A 95 -6.11 2.49 -25.87
CA GLY A 95 -5.00 2.62 -24.95
C GLY A 95 -3.75 1.79 -25.28
N GLY A 96 -3.60 1.23 -26.50
CA GLY A 96 -2.42 0.48 -26.95
C GLY A 96 -2.58 -1.05 -26.90
N ASP A 97 -1.61 -1.77 -27.46
CA ASP A 97 -1.63 -3.22 -27.71
C ASP A 97 -2.82 -3.65 -28.57
N LEU A 98 -2.93 -3.00 -29.74
CA LEU A 98 -3.92 -3.31 -30.75
C LEU A 98 -3.73 -4.73 -31.29
N THR A 99 -2.49 -5.05 -31.67
CA THR A 99 -2.12 -6.36 -32.18
C THR A 99 -1.37 -7.20 -31.15
N HIS A 100 -1.37 -8.52 -31.31
CA HIS A 100 -0.56 -9.35 -30.44
C HIS A 100 0.95 -9.23 -30.74
N GLY A 101 1.29 -8.68 -31.90
CA GLY A 101 2.65 -8.55 -32.36
C GLY A 101 3.33 -9.89 -32.65
N MET A 102 4.61 -9.84 -32.99
CA MET A 102 5.44 -11.02 -33.18
C MET A 102 6.89 -10.72 -32.82
N ASP A 103 7.40 -11.38 -31.80
CA ASP A 103 8.81 -11.29 -31.41
C ASP A 103 9.54 -12.57 -31.82
N ALA A 104 10.46 -12.46 -32.76
CA ALA A 104 11.25 -13.60 -33.28
C ALA A 104 12.06 -14.32 -32.19
N ARG A 105 12.32 -13.71 -31.05
CA ARG A 105 13.03 -14.30 -29.91
C ARG A 105 12.13 -15.16 -29.02
N LYS A 106 10.80 -15.08 -29.19
CA LYS A 106 9.81 -15.74 -28.34
C LYS A 106 9.01 -16.77 -29.16
N TYR A 107 9.66 -17.82 -29.61
CA TYR A 107 9.06 -18.88 -30.48
C TYR A 107 7.74 -19.45 -29.97
N ASN A 108 7.54 -19.51 -28.63
CA ASN A 108 6.32 -20.06 -28.04
C ASN A 108 5.06 -19.23 -28.33
N LEU A 109 5.20 -17.94 -28.67
CA LEU A 109 4.08 -17.05 -28.97
C LEU A 109 3.40 -17.39 -30.31
N LEU A 110 4.09 -18.07 -31.23
CA LEU A 110 3.49 -18.46 -32.53
C LEU A 110 2.26 -19.37 -32.37
N TYR A 111 2.21 -20.18 -31.31
CA TYR A 111 1.06 -21.04 -30.99
C TYR A 111 -0.14 -20.26 -30.41
N GLU A 112 0.06 -19.02 -30.05
CA GLU A 112 -0.97 -18.14 -29.52
C GLU A 112 -1.55 -17.19 -30.61
N LEU A 113 -1.03 -17.26 -31.84
CA LEU A 113 -1.44 -16.42 -32.96
C LEU A 113 -2.46 -17.12 -33.87
N LYS A 114 -3.55 -16.44 -34.19
CA LYS A 114 -4.49 -16.79 -35.28
C LYS A 114 -3.97 -16.31 -36.64
N HIS A 115 -3.35 -15.10 -36.66
CA HIS A 115 -2.77 -14.49 -37.87
C HIS A 115 -1.28 -14.26 -37.64
N ILE A 116 -0.45 -14.83 -38.51
CA ILE A 116 1.00 -14.82 -38.36
C ILE A 116 1.63 -13.80 -39.32
N GLY A 117 2.46 -12.93 -38.79
CA GLY A 117 3.21 -11.94 -39.53
C GLY A 117 2.52 -10.59 -39.63
N TYR A 118 3.31 -9.59 -39.99
CA TYR A 118 2.90 -8.18 -40.05
C TYR A 118 1.67 -7.93 -40.91
N ALA A 119 1.69 -8.42 -42.17
CA ALA A 119 0.62 -8.16 -43.12
C ALA A 119 -0.73 -8.72 -42.68
N ALA A 120 -0.73 -9.98 -42.19
CA ALA A 120 -1.96 -10.63 -41.76
C ALA A 120 -2.53 -10.01 -40.46
N GLN A 121 -1.67 -9.60 -39.51
CA GLN A 121 -2.15 -8.92 -38.32
C GLN A 121 -2.65 -7.51 -38.58
N LYS A 122 -2.00 -6.81 -39.53
CA LYS A 122 -2.42 -5.49 -39.98
C LYS A 122 -3.79 -5.55 -40.64
N GLU A 123 -3.96 -6.43 -41.63
CA GLU A 123 -5.23 -6.61 -42.36
C GLU A 123 -6.38 -6.94 -41.40
N TYR A 124 -6.17 -7.90 -40.49
CA TYR A 124 -7.17 -8.26 -39.49
C TYR A 124 -7.52 -7.09 -38.56
N ALA A 125 -6.52 -6.31 -38.10
CA ALA A 125 -6.78 -5.15 -37.24
C ALA A 125 -7.56 -4.06 -38.01
N GLU A 126 -7.30 -3.85 -39.30
CA GLU A 126 -8.06 -2.94 -40.17
C GLU A 126 -9.53 -3.40 -40.28
N GLU A 127 -9.78 -4.69 -40.55
CA GLU A 127 -11.13 -5.26 -40.58
C GLU A 127 -11.91 -5.04 -39.28
N GLN A 128 -11.26 -5.23 -38.13
CA GLN A 128 -11.90 -5.05 -36.84
C GLN A 128 -12.18 -3.56 -36.53
N LEU A 129 -11.26 -2.66 -36.78
CA LEU A 129 -11.46 -1.22 -36.54
C LEU A 129 -12.48 -0.58 -37.49
N LEU A 130 -12.64 -1.11 -38.70
CA LEU A 130 -13.68 -0.64 -39.65
C LEU A 130 -15.11 -0.89 -39.12
N GLN A 131 -15.29 -1.80 -38.16
CA GLN A 131 -16.61 -2.04 -37.56
C GLN A 131 -17.00 -0.95 -36.55
N ILE A 132 -16.03 -0.19 -36.01
CA ILE A 132 -16.30 0.90 -35.05
C ILE A 132 -16.81 2.13 -35.80
N PRO A 133 -18.08 2.57 -35.64
CA PRO A 133 -18.65 3.69 -36.36
C PRO A 133 -18.18 5.05 -35.85
N PHE A 134 -17.43 5.08 -34.75
CA PHE A 134 -16.97 6.28 -34.06
C PHE A 134 -15.53 6.63 -34.45
N HIS A 135 -15.22 7.93 -34.52
CA HIS A 135 -13.82 8.35 -34.63
C HIS A 135 -13.02 7.86 -33.42
N THR A 136 -11.95 7.13 -33.67
CA THR A 136 -11.17 6.45 -32.63
C THR A 136 -9.74 6.97 -32.61
N TYR A 137 -9.28 7.45 -31.46
CA TYR A 137 -7.90 7.88 -31.23
C TYR A 137 -7.08 6.72 -30.70
N LEU A 138 -5.91 6.42 -31.30
CA LEU A 138 -5.10 5.25 -30.95
C LEU A 138 -3.66 5.64 -30.60
N VAL A 139 -3.13 5.01 -29.54
CA VAL A 139 -1.68 4.93 -29.28
C VAL A 139 -1.20 3.50 -29.53
N SER A 140 0.11 3.32 -29.78
CA SER A 140 0.72 2.00 -29.85
C SER A 140 0.98 1.46 -28.43
N GLY A 141 0.97 0.14 -28.28
CA GLY A 141 1.46 -0.55 -27.10
C GLY A 141 2.80 -1.25 -27.34
N ASN A 142 3.32 -1.92 -26.33
CA ASN A 142 4.62 -2.61 -26.39
C ASN A 142 4.59 -3.81 -27.35
N HIS A 143 3.47 -4.51 -27.49
CA HIS A 143 3.31 -5.60 -28.46
C HIS A 143 3.31 -5.09 -29.92
N ASP A 144 2.64 -3.99 -30.19
CA ASP A 144 2.62 -3.33 -31.51
C ASP A 144 4.03 -2.92 -31.95
N ARG A 145 4.88 -2.50 -31.00
CA ARG A 145 6.24 -2.03 -31.24
C ARG A 145 7.26 -3.14 -31.51
N TRP A 146 6.91 -4.41 -31.35
CA TRP A 146 7.81 -5.49 -31.73
C TRP A 146 8.13 -5.47 -33.24
N TYR A 147 7.26 -4.88 -34.06
CA TYR A 147 7.50 -4.67 -35.49
C TYR A 147 8.45 -3.51 -35.80
N GLU A 148 8.70 -2.60 -34.87
CA GLU A 148 9.64 -1.49 -35.05
C GLU A 148 11.09 -1.98 -35.29
N ALA A 149 11.46 -3.13 -34.74
CA ALA A 149 12.75 -3.77 -34.99
C ALA A 149 12.96 -4.11 -36.49
N MET A 150 11.86 -4.21 -37.24
CA MET A 150 11.85 -4.44 -38.70
C MET A 150 11.50 -3.15 -39.49
N GLY A 151 11.43 -2.00 -38.80
CA GLY A 151 11.14 -0.69 -39.43
C GLY A 151 9.67 -0.43 -39.74
N ALA A 152 8.73 -1.13 -39.06
CA ALA A 152 7.29 -0.99 -39.33
C ALA A 152 6.54 -0.48 -38.10
N HIS A 153 5.56 0.40 -38.27
CA HIS A 153 4.70 1.00 -37.25
C HIS A 153 3.25 0.55 -37.45
N ILE A 154 2.90 -0.66 -36.96
CA ILE A 154 1.64 -1.32 -37.35
C ILE A 154 0.39 -0.50 -37.03
N VAL A 155 0.30 0.14 -35.87
CA VAL A 155 -0.89 0.95 -35.51
C VAL A 155 -1.01 2.18 -36.38
N GLU A 156 0.10 2.87 -36.68
CA GLU A 156 0.10 4.02 -37.61
C GLU A 156 -0.31 3.61 -39.01
N ASP A 157 0.20 2.46 -39.48
CA ASP A 157 -0.13 1.95 -40.83
C ASP A 157 -1.58 1.46 -40.95
N VAL A 158 -2.16 0.90 -39.85
CA VAL A 158 -3.59 0.58 -39.76
C VAL A 158 -4.43 1.86 -39.81
N CYS A 159 -4.08 2.89 -39.03
CA CYS A 159 -4.83 4.16 -39.03
C CYS A 159 -4.80 4.90 -40.36
N ARG A 160 -3.76 4.70 -41.21
CA ARG A 160 -3.74 5.28 -42.58
C ARG A 160 -4.80 4.68 -43.51
N ASN A 161 -5.22 3.44 -43.23
CA ASN A 161 -6.17 2.70 -44.07
C ASN A 161 -7.60 2.71 -43.55
N VAL A 162 -7.79 3.03 -42.25
CA VAL A 162 -9.10 3.08 -41.60
C VAL A 162 -9.55 4.53 -41.42
N PRO A 163 -10.60 4.98 -42.13
CA PRO A 163 -10.95 6.41 -42.25
C PRO A 163 -11.30 7.11 -40.92
N ASN A 164 -11.84 6.36 -39.95
CA ASN A 164 -12.25 6.88 -38.66
C ASN A 164 -11.26 6.53 -37.52
N ALA A 165 -10.06 6.08 -37.85
CA ALA A 165 -8.98 5.84 -36.93
C ALA A 165 -7.88 6.89 -37.04
N GLU A 166 -7.44 7.46 -35.92
CA GLU A 166 -6.39 8.47 -35.88
C GLU A 166 -5.28 8.06 -34.92
N TYR A 167 -4.06 7.93 -35.44
CA TYR A 167 -2.88 7.64 -34.65
C TYR A 167 -2.41 8.90 -33.92
N ILE A 168 -2.40 8.88 -32.58
CA ILE A 168 -2.05 10.05 -31.78
C ILE A 168 -0.72 9.92 -31.05
N GLY A 169 -0.03 8.78 -31.14
CA GLY A 169 1.31 8.66 -30.55
C GLY A 169 1.79 7.23 -30.36
N ARG A 170 3.12 7.11 -30.16
CA ARG A 170 3.80 5.83 -30.04
C ARG A 170 3.51 5.11 -28.72
N ASP A 171 3.64 5.82 -27.60
CA ASP A 171 3.42 5.30 -26.23
C ASP A 171 2.38 6.13 -25.50
N GLU A 172 2.23 7.37 -25.92
CA GLU A 172 1.36 8.36 -25.33
C GLU A 172 0.86 9.37 -26.38
N GLY A 173 -0.31 9.92 -26.11
CA GLY A 173 -0.91 10.98 -26.90
C GLY A 173 -1.91 11.78 -26.08
N VAL A 174 -2.14 13.04 -26.44
CA VAL A 174 -3.07 13.93 -25.75
C VAL A 174 -4.23 14.31 -26.67
N ILE A 175 -5.44 14.18 -26.14
CA ILE A 175 -6.68 14.65 -26.77
C ILE A 175 -7.15 15.88 -25.98
N GLU A 176 -7.23 17.03 -26.64
CA GLU A 176 -7.83 18.24 -26.05
C GLU A 176 -9.26 18.39 -26.56
N VAL A 177 -10.25 18.32 -25.70
CA VAL A 177 -11.67 18.39 -26.03
C VAL A 177 -12.43 19.22 -25.00
N GLY A 178 -13.16 20.27 -25.45
CA GLY A 178 -13.98 21.12 -24.58
C GLY A 178 -13.21 21.76 -23.41
N GLY A 179 -11.91 22.04 -23.56
CA GLY A 179 -11.05 22.54 -22.49
C GLY A 179 -10.41 21.44 -21.63
N VAL A 180 -10.90 20.19 -21.71
CA VAL A 180 -10.35 19.05 -20.96
C VAL A 180 -9.19 18.43 -21.73
N SER A 181 -8.06 18.20 -21.04
CA SER A 181 -6.89 17.51 -21.56
C SER A 181 -6.91 16.04 -21.11
N ILE A 182 -6.99 15.11 -22.06
CA ILE A 182 -7.00 13.67 -21.84
C ILE A 182 -5.67 13.11 -22.34
N LEU A 183 -4.82 12.60 -21.45
CA LEU A 183 -3.61 11.88 -21.81
C LEU A 183 -3.92 10.38 -21.89
N VAL A 184 -3.59 9.78 -23.01
CA VAL A 184 -3.61 8.33 -23.22
C VAL A 184 -2.19 7.82 -23.10
N PHE A 185 -1.97 6.79 -22.28
CA PHE A 185 -0.64 6.25 -22.01
C PHE A 185 -0.70 4.72 -21.98
N HIS A 186 0.25 4.10 -22.71
CA HIS A 186 0.42 2.65 -22.66
C HIS A 186 1.64 2.26 -21.88
N GLY A 187 2.00 1.67 -21.07
CA GLY A 187 3.28 1.33 -20.39
C GLY A 187 4.23 0.53 -21.25
N GLU A 188 5.34 0.15 -20.67
CA GLU A 188 6.35 -0.74 -21.27
C GLU A 188 6.60 -1.98 -20.41
N ASP A 189 6.85 -3.14 -21.07
CA ASP A 189 7.41 -4.31 -20.42
C ASP A 189 8.82 -4.05 -19.92
N GLY A 190 9.11 -4.55 -18.71
CA GLY A 190 10.47 -4.54 -18.17
C GLY A 190 11.02 -3.17 -17.82
N SER A 191 10.16 -2.13 -17.78
CA SER A 191 10.60 -0.84 -17.27
C SER A 191 11.04 -1.01 -15.83
N SER A 192 12.17 -0.39 -15.47
CA SER A 192 12.77 -0.31 -14.13
C SER A 192 11.86 0.35 -13.07
N TYR A 193 10.55 0.29 -13.27
CA TYR A 193 9.53 0.83 -12.38
C TYR A 193 9.13 -0.14 -11.25
N ALA A 194 9.74 -1.32 -11.20
CA ALA A 194 9.57 -2.20 -10.05
C ALA A 194 10.06 -1.50 -8.79
N THR A 195 9.14 -1.06 -7.93
CA THR A 195 9.44 -0.47 -6.63
C THR A 195 9.36 -1.57 -5.58
N CYS A 196 10.33 -2.49 -5.59
CA CYS A 196 10.26 -3.78 -4.93
C CYS A 196 11.33 -3.98 -3.87
N PHE A 197 11.11 -5.02 -3.05
CA PHE A 197 12.01 -5.54 -2.02
C PHE A 197 12.65 -6.86 -2.47
N ASP A 198 13.74 -7.25 -1.80
CA ASP A 198 14.35 -8.57 -1.98
C ASP A 198 13.47 -9.71 -1.39
N ASP A 199 13.86 -10.96 -1.69
CA ASP A 199 13.18 -12.18 -1.27
C ASP A 199 13.23 -12.46 0.26
N LYS A 200 14.05 -11.71 1.01
CA LYS A 200 14.23 -11.86 2.47
C LYS A 200 13.41 -10.85 3.28
N THR A 201 12.79 -9.90 2.60
CA THR A 201 11.93 -8.92 3.25
C THR A 201 10.54 -9.52 3.49
N GLY A 202 10.06 -9.38 4.72
CA GLY A 202 8.70 -9.78 5.11
C GLY A 202 7.79 -8.57 5.28
N ILE A 203 6.50 -8.82 5.22
CA ILE A 203 5.42 -7.85 5.42
C ILE A 203 4.55 -8.29 6.59
N MET A 204 4.05 -7.33 7.35
CA MET A 204 3.14 -7.61 8.46
C MET A 204 1.72 -7.80 7.94
N THR A 205 1.10 -8.91 8.31
CA THR A 205 -0.31 -9.23 8.01
C THR A 205 -1.10 -9.43 9.30
N SER A 206 -2.43 -9.38 9.23
CA SER A 206 -3.30 -9.68 10.38
C SER A 206 -3.17 -11.10 10.92
N ASP A 207 -2.48 -11.98 10.19
CA ASP A 207 -2.18 -13.36 10.58
C ASP A 207 -0.69 -13.57 10.96
N GLY A 208 0.03 -12.47 11.25
CA GLY A 208 1.46 -12.46 11.56
C GLY A 208 2.34 -12.04 10.37
N TRP A 209 3.65 -12.17 10.55
CA TRP A 209 4.62 -11.80 9.53
C TRP A 209 4.75 -12.87 8.44
N LYS A 210 4.63 -12.46 7.18
CA LYS A 210 4.81 -13.32 6.00
C LYS A 210 5.96 -12.80 5.14
N LEU A 211 6.65 -13.67 4.42
CA LEU A 211 7.47 -13.23 3.30
C LEU A 211 6.56 -12.78 2.16
N PHE A 212 6.97 -11.80 1.37
CA PHE A 212 6.14 -11.33 0.25
C PHE A 212 5.74 -12.43 -0.74
N LYS A 213 6.60 -13.42 -0.97
CA LYS A 213 6.29 -14.59 -1.81
C LYS A 213 5.10 -15.43 -1.33
N ASP A 214 4.79 -15.34 -0.04
CA ASP A 214 3.71 -16.10 0.60
C ASP A 214 2.45 -15.24 0.81
N LEU A 215 2.49 -13.96 0.40
CA LEU A 215 1.37 -13.00 0.49
C LEU A 215 0.29 -13.35 -0.53
N LYS A 216 -0.98 -13.21 -0.11
CA LYS A 216 -2.17 -13.43 -0.93
C LYS A 216 -3.03 -12.18 -0.96
N GLU A 217 -3.85 -12.01 -2.00
CA GLU A 217 -4.80 -10.89 -2.12
C GLU A 217 -5.87 -10.88 -0.99
N THR A 218 -6.14 -12.04 -0.40
CA THR A 218 -7.04 -12.18 0.74
C THR A 218 -6.43 -11.77 2.09
N ASP A 219 -5.11 -11.60 2.15
CA ASP A 219 -4.44 -11.17 3.38
C ASP A 219 -4.72 -9.69 3.65
N ARG A 220 -4.79 -9.31 4.92
CA ARG A 220 -4.85 -7.91 5.35
C ARG A 220 -3.46 -7.51 5.82
N VAL A 221 -2.86 -6.52 5.17
CA VAL A 221 -1.51 -6.04 5.49
C VAL A 221 -1.56 -4.76 6.33
N ALA A 222 -0.53 -4.59 7.15
CA ALA A 222 -0.37 -3.41 7.98
C ALA A 222 -0.05 -2.19 7.09
N THR A 223 -0.88 -1.19 7.20
CA THR A 223 -0.74 0.12 6.56
C THR A 223 -0.93 1.23 7.59
N MET A 224 -0.65 2.46 7.22
CA MET A 224 -0.98 3.64 8.02
C MET A 224 -1.41 4.80 7.14
N THR A 225 -2.23 5.70 7.69
CA THR A 225 -2.63 6.94 7.02
C THR A 225 -1.41 7.86 6.84
N LYS A 226 -1.34 8.57 5.70
CA LYS A 226 -0.21 9.48 5.42
C LYS A 226 -0.24 10.75 6.29
N ALA A 227 -1.44 11.24 6.62
CA ALA A 227 -1.61 12.48 7.37
C ALA A 227 -1.28 12.31 8.86
N ASP A 228 -1.90 11.34 9.50
CA ASP A 228 -1.90 11.19 10.96
C ASP A 228 -1.12 9.95 11.44
N HIS A 229 -0.62 9.11 10.50
CA HIS A 229 0.10 7.87 10.76
C HIS A 229 -0.71 6.86 11.61
N ILE A 230 -2.04 6.86 11.51
CA ILE A 230 -2.90 5.90 12.19
C ILE A 230 -2.74 4.54 11.53
N PHE A 231 -2.51 3.52 12.34
CA PHE A 231 -2.37 2.13 11.88
C PHE A 231 -3.71 1.58 11.40
N GLU A 232 -3.71 0.90 10.26
CA GLU A 232 -4.88 0.24 9.66
C GLU A 232 -4.52 -1.11 9.06
N TRP A 233 -5.54 -1.94 8.84
CA TRP A 233 -5.46 -3.16 8.06
C TRP A 233 -6.15 -2.99 6.71
N GLN A 234 -5.42 -3.18 5.60
CA GLN A 234 -6.00 -3.13 4.25
C GLN A 234 -5.63 -4.36 3.44
N ASN A 235 -6.52 -4.78 2.52
CA ASN A 235 -6.19 -5.81 1.55
C ASN A 235 -5.28 -5.24 0.46
N PRO A 236 -4.29 -6.01 -0.02
CA PRO A 236 -3.54 -5.62 -1.20
C PRO A 236 -4.46 -5.47 -2.42
N THR A 237 -4.31 -4.39 -3.15
CA THR A 237 -4.98 -4.19 -4.45
C THR A 237 -4.16 -4.79 -5.59
N ASN A 238 -2.87 -5.00 -5.35
CA ASN A 238 -1.95 -5.64 -6.28
C ASN A 238 -0.78 -6.29 -5.52
N ILE A 239 -0.27 -7.41 -6.03
CA ILE A 239 0.94 -8.08 -5.53
C ILE A 239 1.90 -8.24 -6.71
N ALA A 240 3.09 -7.64 -6.60
CA ALA A 240 4.17 -7.76 -7.59
C ALA A 240 5.13 -8.89 -7.19
N ASP A 241 5.49 -9.73 -8.15
CA ASP A 241 6.47 -10.81 -8.05
C ASP A 241 7.19 -10.90 -9.39
N GLU A 242 8.37 -10.29 -9.50
CA GLU A 242 9.11 -10.12 -10.76
C GLU A 242 10.54 -10.67 -10.65
N HIS A 243 11.10 -11.13 -11.76
CA HIS A 243 12.54 -11.41 -11.84
C HIS A 243 13.28 -10.10 -12.06
N TYR A 244 14.30 -9.85 -11.26
CA TYR A 244 15.12 -8.64 -11.31
C TYR A 244 16.58 -9.00 -11.43
N ASP A 245 17.28 -8.31 -12.32
CA ASP A 245 18.72 -8.40 -12.49
C ASP A 245 19.24 -6.96 -12.64
N GLY A 246 19.85 -6.46 -11.57
CA GLY A 246 20.28 -5.06 -11.54
C GLY A 246 20.70 -4.58 -10.15
N ASP A 247 20.95 -3.28 -10.06
CA ASP A 247 21.39 -2.66 -8.82
C ASP A 247 20.23 -2.41 -7.86
N MET A 248 20.43 -2.72 -6.57
CA MET A 248 19.52 -2.39 -5.48
C MET A 248 20.20 -1.47 -4.46
N VAL A 249 19.40 -0.66 -3.77
CA VAL A 249 19.85 0.22 -2.69
C VAL A 249 19.69 -0.49 -1.35
N HIS A 250 20.77 -0.62 -0.60
CA HIS A 250 20.79 -1.24 0.71
C HIS A 250 20.99 -0.21 1.82
N PHE A 251 19.95 0.06 2.57
CA PHE A 251 19.99 0.84 3.83
C PHE A 251 20.32 -0.11 4.98
N LYS A 252 21.60 -0.18 5.39
CA LYS A 252 22.06 -1.09 6.44
C LYS A 252 22.70 -0.30 7.59
N ALA A 253 21.99 -0.21 8.70
CA ALA A 253 22.43 0.46 9.92
C ALA A 253 22.07 -0.37 11.15
N ARG A 254 22.41 0.10 12.35
CA ARG A 254 22.09 -0.59 13.61
C ARG A 254 20.57 -0.86 13.75
N SER A 255 19.74 0.11 13.39
CA SER A 255 18.28 0.08 13.58
C SER A 255 17.49 -0.12 12.29
N VAL A 256 18.12 -0.09 11.12
CA VAL A 256 17.48 -0.21 9.81
C VAL A 256 18.19 -1.28 9.00
N ASP A 257 17.41 -2.11 8.32
CA ASP A 257 17.88 -3.01 7.27
C ASP A 257 16.80 -3.09 6.20
N CYS A 258 17.06 -2.53 5.02
CA CYS A 258 16.09 -2.49 3.93
C CYS A 258 16.85 -2.57 2.61
N LEU A 259 16.52 -3.52 1.76
CA LEU A 259 17.10 -3.72 0.44
C LEU A 259 15.99 -3.56 -0.61
N VAL A 260 16.11 -2.54 -1.43
CA VAL A 260 15.05 -2.10 -2.35
C VAL A 260 15.61 -1.73 -3.71
N THR A 261 14.77 -1.79 -4.73
CA THR A 261 15.11 -1.27 -6.06
C THR A 261 15.36 0.24 -6.02
N PRO A 262 16.16 0.81 -6.93
CA PRO A 262 16.60 2.21 -6.86
C PRO A 262 15.46 3.24 -6.81
N ASN A 263 14.36 2.96 -7.47
CA ASN A 263 13.17 3.80 -7.57
C ASN A 263 12.10 3.50 -6.52
N HIS A 264 12.41 2.62 -5.54
CA HIS A 264 11.48 2.35 -4.44
C HIS A 264 11.25 3.62 -3.61
N GLY A 265 9.96 3.91 -3.35
CA GLY A 265 9.57 5.06 -2.54
C GLY A 265 9.83 4.80 -1.06
N MET A 266 10.78 5.51 -0.48
CA MET A 266 10.99 5.53 0.96
C MET A 266 10.09 6.58 1.61
N TRP A 267 9.42 6.22 2.72
CA TRP A 267 8.68 7.19 3.53
C TRP A 267 9.63 7.90 4.48
N THR A 268 9.84 9.18 4.27
CA THR A 268 10.97 9.90 4.88
C THR A 268 10.66 11.36 5.13
N ARG A 269 11.48 11.97 6.00
CA ARG A 269 11.56 13.41 6.20
C ARG A 269 13.01 13.86 6.33
N VAL A 270 13.28 15.14 6.16
CA VAL A 270 14.58 15.74 6.43
C VAL A 270 14.58 16.33 7.82
N SER A 271 15.63 16.04 8.58
CA SER A 271 15.90 16.67 9.89
C SER A 271 16.98 17.73 9.74
N GLU A 272 16.62 19.00 9.84
CA GLU A 272 17.54 20.14 9.80
C GLU A 272 17.84 20.61 11.22
N CYS A 273 19.10 20.98 11.47
CA CYS A 273 19.51 21.59 12.72
C CYS A 273 19.77 23.08 12.48
N ALA A 274 18.83 23.91 12.87
CA ALA A 274 19.05 25.35 12.87
C ALA A 274 19.76 25.76 14.17
N THR A 275 20.90 26.40 14.03
CA THR A 275 21.65 26.99 15.14
C THR A 275 21.29 28.46 15.21
N TYR A 276 20.69 28.90 16.32
CA TYR A 276 20.49 30.33 16.56
C TYR A 276 21.21 30.77 17.83
N ARG A 277 21.60 32.04 17.86
CA ARG A 277 22.17 32.67 19.05
C ARG A 277 21.03 33.25 19.86
N ARG A 278 20.79 32.71 21.06
CA ARG A 278 19.89 33.31 22.02
C ARG A 278 20.59 34.50 22.67
N MET A 279 20.10 35.71 22.44
CA MET A 279 20.48 36.85 23.25
C MET A 279 19.63 36.81 24.51
N ASP A 280 20.24 36.56 25.63
CA ASP A 280 19.59 36.73 26.92
C ASP A 280 19.62 38.23 27.25
N THR A 281 18.43 38.86 27.36
CA THR A 281 18.29 40.30 27.57
C THR A 281 18.62 40.73 29.01
N GLU A 282 18.84 39.79 29.93
CA GLU A 282 19.05 40.06 31.35
C GLU A 282 20.48 39.76 31.84
N SER A 283 21.31 39.07 31.10
CA SER A 283 22.71 38.86 31.47
C SER A 283 23.63 39.22 30.31
N MET A 284 24.59 40.10 30.56
CA MET A 284 25.65 40.45 29.59
C MET A 284 26.68 39.32 29.34
N GLU A 285 26.28 38.04 29.52
CA GLU A 285 27.13 36.89 29.25
C GLU A 285 26.93 36.37 27.81
N TYR A 286 28.02 35.89 27.25
CA TYR A 286 28.15 35.44 25.85
C TYR A 286 26.95 34.62 25.35
N PRO A 287 26.42 34.89 24.13
CA PRO A 287 25.26 34.23 23.61
C PRO A 287 25.47 32.71 23.51
N THR A 288 24.67 31.96 24.25
CA THR A 288 24.65 30.49 24.16
C THR A 288 24.06 30.05 22.81
N LYS A 289 24.78 29.16 22.13
CA LYS A 289 24.27 28.51 20.90
C LYS A 289 23.17 27.56 21.26
N SER A 290 21.94 27.87 20.87
CA SER A 290 20.80 26.95 20.97
C SER A 290 20.56 26.28 19.63
N HIS A 291 20.26 24.99 19.66
CA HIS A 291 19.98 24.20 18.48
C HIS A 291 18.49 23.83 18.46
N ILE A 292 17.79 24.23 17.42
CA ILE A 292 16.43 23.76 17.16
C ILE A 292 16.50 22.75 16.02
N ARG A 293 15.90 21.59 16.22
CA ARG A 293 15.65 20.64 15.12
C ARG A 293 14.36 21.04 14.44
N LEU A 294 14.48 21.40 13.17
CA LEU A 294 13.38 21.60 12.26
C LEU A 294 13.26 20.34 11.40
N ASN A 295 12.10 19.68 11.48
CA ASN A 295 11.83 18.53 10.62
C ASN A 295 10.87 18.97 9.52
N THR A 296 11.12 18.51 8.28
CA THR A 296 10.12 18.65 7.22
C THR A 296 8.94 17.72 7.47
N GLU A 297 7.84 17.93 6.75
CA GLU A 297 6.76 16.96 6.71
C GLU A 297 7.25 15.62 6.11
N TRP A 298 6.55 14.56 6.48
CA TRP A 298 6.80 13.24 5.90
C TRP A 298 6.39 13.24 4.43
N HIS A 299 7.25 12.70 3.58
CA HIS A 299 7.00 12.60 2.15
C HIS A 299 7.70 11.37 1.57
N ARG A 300 7.28 10.98 0.38
CA ARG A 300 7.92 9.94 -0.41
C ARG A 300 9.20 10.49 -1.05
N LYS A 301 10.29 9.71 -1.01
CA LYS A 301 11.55 9.99 -1.72
C LYS A 301 12.09 8.69 -2.30
N ASP A 302 12.55 8.70 -3.55
CA ASP A 302 13.15 7.50 -4.16
C ASP A 302 14.44 7.12 -3.46
N ALA A 303 14.66 5.81 -3.28
CA ALA A 303 15.83 5.29 -2.56
C ALA A 303 17.16 5.77 -3.16
N ILE A 304 17.26 5.80 -4.50
CA ILE A 304 18.46 6.25 -5.20
C ILE A 304 18.76 7.75 -4.97
N ASP A 305 17.73 8.57 -4.78
CA ASP A 305 17.92 10.00 -4.53
C ASP A 305 18.42 10.25 -3.13
N ILE A 306 18.01 9.43 -2.14
CA ILE A 306 18.57 9.47 -0.80
C ILE A 306 20.08 9.13 -0.85
N VAL A 307 20.50 8.19 -1.70
CA VAL A 307 21.92 7.88 -1.93
C VAL A 307 22.67 9.08 -2.48
N LYS A 308 22.15 9.73 -3.54
CA LYS A 308 22.76 10.91 -4.19
C LYS A 308 22.89 12.11 -3.24
N GLU A 309 21.93 12.25 -2.32
CA GLU A 309 21.86 13.37 -1.38
C GLU A 309 22.47 13.02 0.00
N TYR A 310 23.01 11.81 0.16
CA TYR A 310 23.67 11.41 1.40
C TYR A 310 24.83 12.35 1.77
N GLY A 311 24.87 12.73 3.04
CA GLY A 311 25.84 13.72 3.55
C GLY A 311 25.45 15.18 3.34
N ARG A 312 24.51 15.49 2.43
CA ARG A 312 23.97 16.85 2.24
C ARG A 312 22.74 17.11 3.11
N GLN A 313 21.89 16.07 3.28
CA GLN A 313 20.68 16.13 4.09
C GLN A 313 20.65 14.99 5.10
N LYS A 314 20.00 15.21 6.24
CA LYS A 314 19.79 14.18 7.26
C LYS A 314 18.41 13.56 7.09
N TRP A 315 18.33 12.51 6.31
CA TRP A 315 17.12 11.74 6.08
C TRP A 315 16.74 10.92 7.32
N GLN A 316 15.47 10.95 7.67
CA GLN A 316 14.88 10.13 8.74
C GLN A 316 13.79 9.24 8.17
N PHE A 317 13.73 8.02 8.68
CA PHE A 317 12.63 7.06 8.46
C PHE A 317 11.73 7.01 9.70
N THR A 318 10.56 6.38 9.61
CA THR A 318 9.74 6.05 10.76
C THR A 318 9.63 4.54 10.96
N GLN A 319 9.58 4.11 12.23
CA GLN A 319 9.41 2.73 12.64
C GLN A 319 8.17 2.55 13.52
N VAL A 320 7.38 3.60 13.67
CA VAL A 320 6.17 3.64 14.50
C VAL A 320 4.99 4.24 13.75
N SER A 321 3.79 3.84 14.13
CA SER A 321 2.52 4.50 13.84
C SER A 321 2.12 5.39 15.01
N SER A 322 1.12 6.27 14.83
CA SER A 322 0.67 7.20 15.87
C SER A 322 -0.48 6.66 16.71
N GLY A 323 -1.16 5.60 16.28
CA GLY A 323 -2.29 5.03 17.00
C GLY A 323 -2.95 3.88 16.25
N TRP A 324 -3.90 3.25 16.93
CA TRP A 324 -4.77 2.20 16.43
C TRP A 324 -6.19 2.45 16.94
N GLU A 325 -7.16 2.32 16.06
CA GLU A 325 -8.58 2.38 16.39
C GLU A 325 -9.16 0.97 16.27
N GLY A 326 -9.38 0.32 17.41
CA GLY A 326 -9.94 -1.02 17.50
C GLY A 326 -11.43 -1.02 17.84
N THR A 327 -12.01 -2.20 17.89
CA THR A 327 -13.39 -2.41 18.35
C THR A 327 -13.38 -3.32 19.56
N THR A 328 -13.85 -2.80 20.71
CA THR A 328 -13.82 -3.50 21.99
C THR A 328 -15.22 -3.91 22.40
N PRO A 329 -15.49 -5.22 22.61
CA PRO A 329 -16.72 -5.67 23.24
C PRO A 329 -16.70 -5.33 24.74
N GLU A 330 -17.85 -5.11 25.35
CA GLU A 330 -17.94 -4.87 26.79
C GLU A 330 -17.57 -6.13 27.61
N THR A 331 -17.97 -7.28 27.12
CA THR A 331 -17.80 -8.59 27.77
C THR A 331 -17.46 -9.69 26.77
N ILE A 332 -16.85 -10.75 27.27
CA ILE A 332 -16.59 -11.98 26.52
C ILE A 332 -17.41 -13.12 27.12
N ASN A 333 -18.23 -13.75 26.30
CA ASN A 333 -19.00 -14.89 26.71
C ASN A 333 -18.16 -16.18 26.79
N VAL A 334 -18.03 -16.77 27.95
CA VAL A 334 -17.38 -18.06 28.15
C VAL A 334 -18.46 -19.15 28.09
N PRO A 335 -18.41 -20.09 27.11
CA PRO A 335 -19.42 -21.11 26.94
C PRO A 335 -19.57 -22.01 28.16
N LEU A 336 -20.83 -22.29 28.54
CA LEU A 336 -21.15 -23.22 29.63
C LEU A 336 -20.82 -24.67 29.24
N ARG A 337 -20.16 -25.37 30.11
CA ARG A 337 -19.94 -26.81 29.97
C ARG A 337 -21.13 -27.58 30.53
N VAL A 338 -21.92 -28.24 29.69
CA VAL A 338 -23.01 -29.10 30.13
C VAL A 338 -22.44 -30.45 30.59
N SER A 339 -22.34 -30.67 31.88
CA SER A 339 -22.00 -31.99 32.41
C SER A 339 -23.21 -32.89 32.36
N LYS A 340 -23.12 -34.00 31.63
CA LYS A 340 -24.22 -34.98 31.51
C LYS A 340 -24.46 -35.86 32.75
N ASN A 341 -23.59 -35.82 33.80
CA ASN A 341 -23.58 -36.87 34.80
C ASN A 341 -23.46 -36.46 36.28
N THR A 342 -23.52 -35.20 36.62
CA THR A 342 -23.48 -34.80 38.01
C THR A 342 -24.46 -33.68 38.27
N GLY A 343 -25.39 -33.87 39.22
CA GLY A 343 -26.31 -32.84 39.70
C GLY A 343 -25.65 -31.64 40.40
N VAL A 344 -24.40 -31.35 40.09
CA VAL A 344 -23.66 -30.16 40.49
C VAL A 344 -24.13 -29.03 39.59
N LYS A 345 -24.71 -28.01 40.19
CA LYS A 345 -25.06 -26.75 39.48
C LYS A 345 -23.81 -26.30 38.74
N PRO A 346 -23.89 -26.09 37.40
CA PRO A 346 -22.77 -25.53 36.67
C PRO A 346 -22.43 -24.20 37.30
N TYR A 347 -21.16 -23.94 37.58
CA TYR A 347 -20.68 -22.60 37.82
C TYR A 347 -20.95 -21.82 36.54
N HIS A 348 -21.82 -20.83 36.63
CA HIS A 348 -22.15 -20.01 35.47
C HIS A 348 -20.96 -19.09 35.23
N PHE A 349 -20.08 -19.45 34.29
CA PHE A 349 -19.39 -18.43 33.55
C PHE A 349 -20.39 -17.95 32.50
N GLY A 350 -20.66 -16.69 32.53
CA GLY A 350 -21.37 -15.94 31.54
C GLY A 350 -20.42 -14.94 30.93
N ASP A 351 -20.87 -13.74 30.88
CA ASP A 351 -20.12 -12.63 30.34
C ASP A 351 -19.04 -12.15 31.32
N VAL A 352 -17.78 -12.26 30.92
CA VAL A 352 -16.62 -11.75 31.67
C VAL A 352 -16.27 -10.38 31.11
N PRO A 353 -16.06 -9.34 31.96
CA PRO A 353 -15.61 -8.03 31.50
C PRO A 353 -14.34 -8.14 30.64
N ILE A 354 -14.26 -7.37 29.55
CA ILE A 354 -13.16 -7.48 28.60
C ILE A 354 -11.80 -7.24 29.26
N ASP A 355 -11.70 -6.29 30.17
CA ASP A 355 -10.44 -5.95 30.85
C ASP A 355 -9.93 -7.14 31.69
N ASP A 356 -10.82 -7.81 32.44
CA ASP A 356 -10.48 -8.98 33.24
C ASP A 356 -10.11 -10.17 32.35
N MET A 357 -10.81 -10.35 31.22
CA MET A 357 -10.48 -11.39 30.25
C MET A 357 -9.14 -11.14 29.57
N ALA A 358 -8.85 -9.92 29.20
CA ALA A 358 -7.59 -9.51 28.59
C ALA A 358 -6.41 -9.73 29.54
N GLU A 359 -6.57 -9.32 30.80
CA GLU A 359 -5.58 -9.56 31.85
C GLU A 359 -5.37 -11.06 32.11
N LEU A 360 -6.45 -11.85 32.20
CA LEU A 360 -6.39 -13.30 32.39
C LEU A 360 -5.67 -13.99 31.25
N MET A 361 -5.99 -13.63 30.00
CA MET A 361 -5.33 -14.19 28.82
C MET A 361 -3.85 -13.85 28.79
N ALA A 362 -3.47 -12.62 29.14
CA ALA A 362 -2.08 -12.19 29.19
C ALA A 362 -1.28 -12.93 30.26
N TRP A 363 -1.83 -13.10 31.47
CA TRP A 363 -1.22 -13.96 32.49
C TRP A 363 -1.17 -15.44 32.09
N TYR A 364 -2.21 -15.93 31.40
CA TYR A 364 -2.23 -17.31 30.95
C TYR A 364 -1.13 -17.60 29.92
N VAL A 365 -0.92 -16.71 28.94
CA VAL A 365 0.08 -16.97 27.90
C VAL A 365 1.52 -16.84 28.40
N THR A 366 1.77 -16.10 29.47
CA THR A 366 3.07 -15.95 30.12
C THR A 366 3.27 -17.00 31.22
N GLU A 367 2.54 -16.89 32.30
CA GLU A 367 2.74 -17.63 33.57
C GLU A 367 1.75 -18.77 33.77
N GLY A 368 0.78 -18.95 32.86
CA GLY A 368 -0.36 -19.82 33.08
C GLY A 368 -0.21 -21.26 32.59
N HIS A 369 -0.91 -22.15 33.22
CA HIS A 369 -1.17 -23.52 32.77
C HIS A 369 -2.65 -23.86 33.00
N ALA A 370 -3.33 -24.35 31.94
CA ALA A 370 -4.71 -24.83 32.07
C ALA A 370 -4.76 -26.35 32.17
N GLY A 371 -5.23 -26.82 33.31
CA GLY A 371 -5.54 -28.22 33.58
C GLY A 371 -6.91 -28.62 32.97
N LYS A 372 -7.49 -29.71 33.48
CA LYS A 372 -8.84 -30.17 33.06
C LYS A 372 -9.95 -29.34 33.72
N TYR A 373 -9.73 -28.86 34.94
CA TYR A 373 -10.75 -28.22 35.77
C TYR A 373 -10.28 -26.91 36.39
N ASN A 374 -9.06 -26.48 36.12
CA ASN A 374 -8.45 -25.31 36.72
C ASN A 374 -7.44 -24.64 35.83
N ILE A 375 -7.11 -23.40 36.17
CA ILE A 375 -6.03 -22.62 35.62
C ILE A 375 -5.05 -22.32 36.74
N THR A 376 -3.78 -22.59 36.54
CA THR A 376 -2.72 -22.28 37.49
C THR A 376 -1.86 -21.17 36.93
N LEU A 377 -1.74 -20.05 37.63
CA LEU A 377 -0.82 -18.95 37.36
C LEU A 377 0.37 -19.09 38.31
N SER A 378 1.58 -19.20 37.75
CA SER A 378 2.81 -19.48 38.49
C SER A 378 3.55 -18.19 38.80
N GLN A 379 3.57 -17.79 40.08
CA GLN A 379 4.33 -16.63 40.54
C GLN A 379 4.72 -16.81 42.00
N TYR A 380 5.97 -16.46 42.33
CA TYR A 380 6.47 -16.53 43.69
C TYR A 380 6.16 -15.23 44.44
N GLU A 381 5.39 -15.34 45.54
CA GLU A 381 5.03 -14.23 46.41
C GLU A 381 6.25 -13.44 46.91
N ASP A 382 7.28 -14.17 47.35
CA ASP A 382 8.52 -13.61 47.94
C ASP A 382 9.42 -12.93 46.88
N VAL A 383 9.23 -13.24 45.56
CA VAL A 383 10.07 -12.73 44.47
C VAL A 383 9.41 -11.57 43.76
N ASN A 384 8.12 -11.71 43.42
CA ASN A 384 7.34 -10.73 42.71
C ASN A 384 5.99 -10.45 43.40
N PRO A 385 5.99 -9.80 44.58
CA PRO A 385 4.78 -9.60 45.39
C PRO A 385 3.70 -8.80 44.66
N GLU A 386 4.09 -7.84 43.83
CA GLU A 386 3.14 -7.03 43.04
C GLU A 386 2.40 -7.86 41.97
N ASN A 387 3.12 -8.71 41.24
CA ASN A 387 2.50 -9.60 40.26
C ASN A 387 1.62 -10.65 40.92
N TYR A 388 2.08 -11.18 42.06
CA TYR A 388 1.31 -12.14 42.85
C TYR A 388 0.00 -11.53 43.33
N SER A 389 0.03 -10.30 43.89
CA SER A 389 -1.16 -9.56 44.30
C SER A 389 -2.11 -9.29 43.13
N ALA A 390 -1.60 -8.84 41.97
CA ALA A 390 -2.42 -8.60 40.80
C ALA A 390 -3.15 -9.87 40.33
N MET A 391 -2.49 -11.02 40.34
CA MET A 391 -3.13 -12.32 40.01
C MET A 391 -4.19 -12.73 41.03
N MET A 392 -4.00 -12.42 42.32
CA MET A 392 -5.00 -12.65 43.36
C MET A 392 -6.24 -11.78 43.15
N ASP A 393 -6.02 -10.49 42.97
CA ASP A 393 -7.11 -9.51 42.71
C ASP A 393 -7.92 -9.89 41.45
N LEU A 394 -7.26 -10.37 40.40
CA LEU A 394 -7.92 -10.88 39.21
C LEU A 394 -8.78 -12.12 39.53
N ALA A 395 -8.24 -13.08 40.32
CA ALA A 395 -9.00 -14.27 40.69
C ALA A 395 -10.27 -13.92 41.51
N GLU A 396 -10.21 -12.88 42.33
CA GLU A 396 -11.37 -12.35 43.06
C GLU A 396 -12.39 -11.69 42.12
N ARG A 397 -11.95 -10.83 41.17
CA ARG A 397 -12.84 -10.17 40.21
C ARG A 397 -13.56 -11.17 39.31
N LEU A 398 -12.91 -12.27 38.94
CA LEU A 398 -13.53 -13.33 38.13
C LEU A 398 -14.66 -14.06 38.85
N GLY A 399 -14.79 -13.92 40.19
CA GLY A 399 -15.91 -14.41 40.98
C GLY A 399 -16.01 -15.93 41.06
N CYS A 400 -14.94 -16.68 40.69
CA CYS A 400 -14.89 -18.12 40.82
C CYS A 400 -14.02 -18.56 42.01
N GLY A 401 -14.21 -19.80 42.45
CA GLY A 401 -13.39 -20.35 43.53
C GLY A 401 -11.92 -20.40 43.13
N TYR A 402 -11.04 -19.98 44.01
CA TYR A 402 -9.60 -20.09 43.81
C TYR A 402 -8.88 -20.58 45.08
N SER A 403 -7.68 -21.06 44.89
CA SER A 403 -6.75 -21.42 45.98
C SER A 403 -5.37 -20.88 45.64
N PHE A 404 -4.58 -20.63 46.67
CA PHE A 404 -3.25 -20.05 46.50
C PHE A 404 -2.20 -20.73 47.36
N SER A 405 -0.96 -20.63 46.98
CA SER A 405 0.22 -21.03 47.69
C SER A 405 1.31 -19.98 47.47
N LYS A 406 2.41 -20.00 48.22
CA LYS A 406 3.54 -19.07 47.98
C LYS A 406 4.13 -19.09 46.55
N LYS A 407 3.71 -20.04 45.69
CA LYS A 407 4.30 -20.28 44.38
C LYS A 407 3.31 -20.12 43.23
N ASN A 408 2.02 -20.14 43.49
CA ASN A 408 1.01 -20.07 42.45
C ASN A 408 -0.38 -19.74 43.00
N ILE A 409 -1.23 -19.25 42.13
CA ILE A 409 -2.66 -19.05 42.30
C ILE A 409 -3.38 -20.03 41.36
N THR A 410 -4.37 -20.76 41.87
CA THR A 410 -5.14 -21.72 41.08
C THR A 410 -6.61 -21.32 41.06
N ILE A 411 -7.12 -20.98 39.88
CA ILE A 411 -8.50 -20.61 39.63
C ILE A 411 -9.27 -21.88 39.26
N HIS A 412 -10.34 -22.18 39.99
CA HIS A 412 -11.12 -23.41 39.85
C HIS A 412 -12.30 -23.19 38.85
N SER A 413 -12.03 -23.31 37.57
CA SER A 413 -13.04 -23.32 36.53
C SER A 413 -12.62 -24.18 35.33
N ALA A 414 -13.44 -25.16 35.03
CA ALA A 414 -13.25 -26.02 33.87
C ALA A 414 -13.58 -25.27 32.56
N GLU A 415 -14.57 -24.39 32.61
CA GLU A 415 -15.05 -23.58 31.49
C GLU A 415 -13.97 -22.60 31.03
N LEU A 416 -13.42 -21.81 31.96
CA LEU A 416 -12.30 -20.90 31.68
C LEU A 416 -11.06 -21.64 31.19
N ALA A 417 -10.74 -22.79 31.79
CA ALA A 417 -9.58 -23.59 31.41
C ALA A 417 -9.72 -24.14 29.97
N GLU A 418 -10.92 -24.56 29.58
CA GLU A 418 -11.21 -25.00 28.19
C GLU A 418 -11.21 -23.83 27.21
N PHE A 419 -11.83 -22.71 27.59
CA PHE A 419 -11.85 -21.49 26.81
C PHE A 419 -10.43 -20.96 26.53
N LEU A 420 -9.58 -20.84 27.54
CA LEU A 420 -8.21 -20.39 27.35
C LEU A 420 -7.37 -21.33 26.48
N LYS A 421 -7.59 -22.65 26.55
CA LYS A 421 -6.92 -23.60 25.65
C LYS A 421 -7.37 -23.43 24.21
N SER A 422 -8.65 -23.19 23.96
CA SER A 422 -9.18 -22.98 22.61
C SER A 422 -8.72 -21.65 22.03
N GLU A 423 -8.76 -20.56 22.80
CA GLU A 423 -8.47 -19.21 22.34
C GLU A 423 -6.97 -18.85 22.35
N CYS A 424 -6.21 -19.38 23.30
CA CYS A 424 -4.81 -19.00 23.49
C CYS A 424 -3.82 -20.17 23.32
N GLY A 425 -4.30 -21.35 22.95
CA GLY A 425 -3.48 -22.53 22.78
C GLY A 425 -3.09 -23.20 24.10
N HIS A 426 -2.37 -24.32 24.00
CA HIS A 426 -1.91 -25.11 25.12
C HIS A 426 -0.44 -25.47 24.97
N LEU A 427 0.30 -25.56 26.07
CA LEU A 427 1.77 -25.69 26.14
C LEU A 427 2.52 -24.45 25.68
N SER A 428 3.62 -24.12 26.32
CA SER A 428 4.35 -22.85 26.11
C SER A 428 4.74 -22.57 24.65
N ALA A 429 5.11 -23.59 23.88
CA ALA A 429 5.50 -23.42 22.47
C ALA A 429 4.33 -23.12 21.51
N ASN A 430 3.09 -23.41 21.93
CA ASN A 430 1.90 -23.31 21.10
C ASN A 430 0.94 -22.19 21.55
N LYS A 431 1.33 -21.40 22.53
CA LYS A 431 0.52 -20.27 22.99
C LYS A 431 0.50 -19.13 21.99
N TYR A 432 -0.62 -18.42 21.92
CA TYR A 432 -0.86 -17.26 21.06
C TYR A 432 -1.96 -16.39 21.67
N LEU A 433 -2.15 -15.19 21.12
CA LEU A 433 -3.28 -14.32 21.43
C LEU A 433 -4.32 -14.39 20.32
N PRO A 434 -5.63 -14.48 20.64
CA PRO A 434 -6.67 -14.54 19.65
C PRO A 434 -6.78 -13.21 18.88
N LYS A 435 -7.24 -13.30 17.64
CA LYS A 435 -7.34 -12.14 16.76
C LYS A 435 -8.27 -11.06 17.33
N TRP A 436 -9.44 -11.46 17.85
CA TRP A 436 -10.41 -10.51 18.40
C TRP A 436 -9.81 -9.67 19.55
N LEU A 437 -8.93 -10.24 20.39
CA LEU A 437 -8.25 -9.50 21.45
C LEU A 437 -7.23 -8.50 20.89
N LYS A 438 -6.50 -8.89 19.85
CA LYS A 438 -5.56 -8.00 19.16
C LYS A 438 -6.26 -6.89 18.36
N ASP A 439 -7.55 -7.03 18.04
CA ASP A 439 -8.36 -6.05 17.35
C ASP A 439 -9.15 -5.13 18.30
N CYS A 440 -9.00 -5.28 19.63
CA CYS A 440 -9.51 -4.34 20.63
C CYS A 440 -8.81 -2.96 20.56
N ASP A 441 -9.40 -1.97 21.21
CA ASP A 441 -8.83 -0.62 21.28
C ASP A 441 -7.53 -0.56 22.11
N VAL A 442 -6.88 0.60 22.10
CA VAL A 442 -5.59 0.81 22.75
C VAL A 442 -5.64 0.60 24.28
N SER A 443 -6.79 0.81 24.94
CA SER A 443 -6.91 0.64 26.39
C SER A 443 -6.78 -0.82 26.78
N VAL A 444 -7.49 -1.72 26.11
CA VAL A 444 -7.41 -3.17 26.30
C VAL A 444 -6.03 -3.70 25.88
N LEU A 445 -5.51 -3.25 24.73
CA LEU A 445 -4.18 -3.65 24.28
C LEU A 445 -3.09 -3.24 25.26
N GLN A 446 -3.25 -2.12 25.96
CA GLN A 446 -2.31 -1.69 27.00
C GLN A 446 -2.32 -2.63 28.20
N ILE A 447 -3.52 -3.11 28.63
CA ILE A 447 -3.64 -4.11 29.70
C ILE A 447 -2.86 -5.38 29.31
N VAL A 448 -3.09 -5.88 28.09
CA VAL A 448 -2.38 -7.09 27.60
C VAL A 448 -0.86 -6.86 27.56
N PHE A 449 -0.42 -5.73 27.00
CA PHE A 449 0.99 -5.39 26.88
C PHE A 449 1.68 -5.33 28.25
N ASP A 450 1.11 -4.57 29.19
CA ASP A 450 1.70 -4.38 30.53
C ASP A 450 1.76 -5.69 31.32
N THR A 451 0.70 -6.50 31.23
CA THR A 451 0.63 -7.80 31.89
C THR A 451 1.64 -8.78 31.31
N MET A 452 1.78 -8.83 29.99
CA MET A 452 2.78 -9.70 29.35
C MET A 452 4.22 -9.27 29.68
N ILE A 453 4.50 -7.96 29.77
CA ILE A 453 5.82 -7.47 30.21
C ILE A 453 6.09 -7.84 31.68
N LYS A 454 5.09 -7.81 32.56
CA LYS A 454 5.21 -8.24 33.96
C LYS A 454 5.52 -9.75 34.08
N GLY A 455 5.00 -10.57 33.15
CA GLY A 455 5.26 -12.01 33.11
C GLY A 455 6.65 -12.34 32.56
N ASP A 456 6.76 -12.40 31.23
CA ASP A 456 7.96 -12.85 30.49
C ASP A 456 8.86 -11.71 29.99
N GLY A 457 8.58 -10.46 30.37
CA GLY A 457 9.33 -9.29 29.95
C GLY A 457 10.40 -8.83 30.92
N TRP A 458 11.18 -7.84 30.51
CA TRP A 458 12.14 -7.13 31.38
C TRP A 458 12.32 -5.69 30.92
N PHE A 459 12.66 -4.83 31.86
CA PHE A 459 12.93 -3.42 31.63
C PHE A 459 14.35 -3.16 31.15
N ARG A 460 14.52 -2.16 30.30
CA ARG A 460 15.80 -1.62 29.84
C ARG A 460 15.76 -0.09 29.92
N PRO A 461 16.89 0.60 29.99
CA PRO A 461 16.90 2.07 30.01
C PRO A 461 16.22 2.72 28.77
N SER A 462 16.14 2.00 27.64
CA SER A 462 15.56 2.49 26.37
C SER A 462 14.22 1.82 26.00
N GLY A 463 13.59 1.05 26.92
CA GLY A 463 12.34 0.35 26.60
C GLY A 463 12.22 -1.00 27.30
N PHE A 464 11.71 -1.99 26.58
CA PHE A 464 11.39 -3.31 27.10
C PHE A 464 12.03 -4.41 26.26
N GLY A 465 12.20 -5.58 26.85
CA GLY A 465 12.45 -6.82 26.15
C GLY A 465 11.35 -7.82 26.50
N TYR A 466 11.00 -8.69 25.56
CA TYR A 466 10.06 -9.78 25.75
C TYR A 466 10.61 -11.04 25.09
N ARG A 467 10.48 -12.17 25.77
CA ARG A 467 10.99 -13.45 25.26
C ARG A 467 9.93 -14.53 25.33
N SER A 468 9.82 -15.34 24.28
CA SER A 468 8.98 -16.53 24.28
C SER A 468 9.56 -17.60 23.35
N ILE A 469 9.30 -18.86 23.70
CA ILE A 469 9.58 -20.00 22.81
C ILE A 469 8.51 -20.15 21.73
N SER A 470 7.31 -19.58 21.93
CA SER A 470 6.27 -19.50 20.91
C SER A 470 6.56 -18.36 19.94
N LYS A 471 6.91 -18.71 18.71
CA LYS A 471 7.13 -17.70 17.66
C LYS A 471 5.84 -16.92 17.35
N ARG A 472 4.70 -17.60 17.37
CA ARG A 472 3.40 -16.97 17.14
C ARG A 472 3.09 -15.94 18.23
N LEU A 473 3.32 -16.28 19.51
CA LEU A 473 3.12 -15.35 20.62
C LEU A 473 4.05 -14.12 20.52
N LEU A 474 5.30 -14.30 20.06
CA LEU A 474 6.21 -13.18 19.81
C LEU A 474 5.70 -12.27 18.69
N GLU A 475 5.13 -12.83 17.65
CA GLU A 475 4.53 -12.07 16.55
C GLU A 475 3.27 -11.33 17.01
N ASP A 476 2.38 -12.01 17.78
CA ASP A 476 1.18 -11.40 18.36
C ASP A 476 1.53 -10.24 19.29
N PHE A 477 2.52 -10.43 20.18
CA PHE A 477 2.99 -9.39 21.07
C PHE A 477 3.63 -8.21 20.31
N SER A 478 4.37 -8.51 19.23
CA SER A 478 4.93 -7.45 18.37
C SER A 478 3.86 -6.63 17.67
N GLU A 479 2.74 -7.25 17.26
CA GLU A 479 1.58 -6.56 16.69
C GLU A 479 0.96 -5.58 17.69
N ILE A 480 0.71 -6.04 18.91
CA ILE A 480 0.18 -5.18 19.98
C ILE A 480 1.12 -4.01 20.24
N ALA A 481 2.42 -4.26 20.37
CA ALA A 481 3.40 -3.20 20.58
C ALA A 481 3.43 -2.16 19.45
N ILE A 482 3.28 -2.58 18.19
CA ILE A 482 3.22 -1.68 17.03
C ILE A 482 1.93 -0.85 17.05
N LYS A 483 0.78 -1.47 17.35
CA LYS A 483 -0.51 -0.78 17.49
C LYS A 483 -0.49 0.27 18.62
N LEU A 484 0.27 0.01 19.69
CA LEU A 484 0.53 0.96 20.79
C LEU A 484 1.60 2.03 20.45
N GLY A 485 2.07 2.09 19.21
CA GLY A 485 3.03 3.10 18.76
C GLY A 485 4.49 2.83 19.16
N HIS A 486 4.83 1.61 19.52
CA HIS A 486 6.19 1.23 19.86
C HIS A 486 6.99 0.74 18.64
N LYS A 487 8.28 1.02 18.65
CA LYS A 487 9.23 0.40 17.73
C LYS A 487 9.55 -1.02 18.18
N VAL A 488 9.52 -1.95 17.26
CA VAL A 488 9.80 -3.36 17.48
C VAL A 488 11.05 -3.81 16.72
N THR A 489 11.90 -4.59 17.38
CA THR A 489 13.06 -5.22 16.73
C THR A 489 13.22 -6.66 17.23
N PHE A 490 13.24 -7.61 16.31
CA PHE A 490 13.49 -9.02 16.63
C PHE A 490 15.00 -9.30 16.71
N THR A 491 15.41 -10.09 17.69
CA THR A 491 16.81 -10.55 17.78
C THR A 491 17.12 -11.59 16.70
N ARG A 492 18.41 -11.81 16.42
CA ARG A 492 18.85 -12.79 15.41
C ARG A 492 18.41 -14.22 15.72
N GLY A 493 18.25 -14.57 17.01
CA GLY A 493 17.75 -15.89 17.44
C GLY A 493 16.26 -16.09 17.21
N GLY A 494 15.50 -15.01 17.00
CA GLY A 494 14.06 -15.07 16.74
C GLY A 494 13.20 -15.46 17.95
N ASP A 495 13.78 -15.50 19.15
CA ASP A 495 13.12 -15.83 20.41
C ASP A 495 12.87 -14.62 21.33
N THR A 496 13.29 -13.46 20.89
CA THR A 496 13.23 -12.23 21.68
C THR A 496 12.87 -11.04 20.81
N VAL A 497 12.00 -10.19 21.35
CA VAL A 497 11.62 -8.89 20.79
C VAL A 497 12.10 -7.79 21.71
N THR A 498 12.70 -6.77 21.17
CA THR A 498 13.05 -5.52 21.85
C THR A 498 12.08 -4.43 21.42
N ILE A 499 11.50 -3.76 22.39
CA ILE A 499 10.48 -2.73 22.21
C ILE A 499 11.02 -1.42 22.76
N THR A 500 10.86 -0.33 22.03
CA THR A 500 11.28 1.00 22.47
C THR A 500 10.34 2.09 21.97
N SER A 501 10.07 3.07 22.82
CA SER A 501 9.40 4.32 22.47
C SER A 501 10.37 5.46 22.18
N VAL A 502 11.69 5.25 22.32
CA VAL A 502 12.71 6.25 22.03
C VAL A 502 13.46 5.91 20.74
N GLN A 503 13.96 6.93 20.04
CA GLN A 503 14.69 6.77 18.77
C GLN A 503 13.88 6.01 17.70
N THR A 504 12.59 6.30 17.63
CA THR A 504 11.63 5.66 16.70
C THR A 504 11.78 6.16 15.27
N THR A 505 12.51 7.26 15.07
CA THR A 505 12.81 7.87 13.78
C THR A 505 14.31 7.79 13.50
N PRO A 506 14.80 6.63 13.00
CA PRO A 506 16.22 6.46 12.70
C PRO A 506 16.67 7.41 11.59
N THR A 507 17.79 8.12 11.84
CA THR A 507 18.47 8.92 10.81
C THR A 507 19.37 8.03 9.97
N VAL A 508 19.46 8.29 8.67
CA VAL A 508 20.38 7.64 7.75
C VAL A 508 21.80 8.19 8.00
N ASN A 509 22.47 7.63 9.01
CA ASN A 509 23.83 8.04 9.42
C ASN A 509 24.92 7.18 8.77
N THR A 510 24.56 6.04 8.19
CA THR A 510 25.47 5.16 7.44
C THR A 510 25.15 5.31 5.97
N ALA A 511 26.17 5.49 5.14
CA ALA A 511 26.01 5.60 3.70
C ALA A 511 25.25 4.38 3.15
N PRO A 512 24.13 4.57 2.48
CA PRO A 512 23.48 3.46 1.77
C PRO A 512 24.43 2.92 0.70
N SER A 513 24.45 1.62 0.50
CA SER A 513 25.26 0.97 -0.55
C SER A 513 24.40 0.56 -1.74
N ILE A 514 24.99 0.63 -2.91
CA ILE A 514 24.41 0.03 -4.12
C ILE A 514 25.01 -1.37 -4.24
N VAL A 515 24.15 -2.37 -4.38
CA VAL A 515 24.54 -3.77 -4.50
C VAL A 515 23.84 -4.40 -5.69
N HIS A 516 24.59 -5.13 -6.51
CA HIS A 516 24.00 -5.89 -7.60
C HIS A 516 23.20 -7.09 -7.05
N TYR A 517 22.00 -7.28 -7.54
CA TYR A 517 21.08 -8.33 -7.11
C TYR A 517 20.47 -9.04 -8.34
N THR A 518 20.54 -10.35 -8.34
CA THR A 518 19.88 -11.20 -9.32
C THR A 518 18.95 -12.15 -8.57
N GLY A 519 17.66 -12.05 -8.81
CA GLY A 519 16.66 -12.86 -8.12
C GLY A 519 15.25 -12.32 -8.28
N ARG A 520 14.33 -12.84 -7.48
CA ARG A 520 12.96 -12.32 -7.48
C ARG A 520 12.84 -11.16 -6.52
N VAL A 521 12.08 -10.15 -6.95
CA VAL A 521 11.74 -8.98 -6.15
C VAL A 521 10.22 -8.88 -6.00
N TYR A 522 9.80 -8.36 -4.85
CA TYR A 522 8.40 -8.41 -4.43
C TYR A 522 7.93 -7.05 -3.91
N CYS A 523 6.66 -6.76 -4.12
CA CYS A 523 5.95 -5.67 -3.45
C CYS A 523 4.45 -5.93 -3.44
N CYS A 524 3.70 -5.14 -2.68
CA CYS A 524 2.24 -5.07 -2.81
C CYS A 524 1.79 -3.61 -2.82
N GLU A 525 0.60 -3.38 -3.35
CA GLU A 525 -0.08 -2.09 -3.32
C GLU A 525 -1.19 -2.12 -2.28
N VAL A 526 -1.34 -1.04 -1.53
CA VAL A 526 -2.47 -0.78 -0.62
C VAL A 526 -2.98 0.65 -0.81
N PRO A 527 -4.27 0.92 -0.56
CA PRO A 527 -4.86 2.26 -0.78
C PRO A 527 -4.10 3.40 -0.09
N ASN A 528 -3.64 3.23 1.16
CA ASN A 528 -2.89 4.24 1.89
C ASN A 528 -1.48 4.50 1.33
N GLY A 529 -0.95 3.59 0.52
CA GLY A 529 0.36 3.73 -0.08
C GLY A 529 1.56 3.48 0.85
N LEU A 530 1.34 3.06 2.10
CA LEU A 530 2.37 2.77 3.10
C LEU A 530 2.21 1.36 3.65
N ILE A 531 3.31 0.65 3.83
CA ILE A 531 3.34 -0.72 4.36
C ILE A 531 4.43 -0.88 5.42
N LEU A 532 4.19 -1.79 6.36
CA LEU A 532 5.16 -2.16 7.37
C LEU A 532 5.93 -3.40 6.94
N VAL A 533 7.24 -3.24 6.75
CA VAL A 533 8.13 -4.32 6.33
C VAL A 533 9.15 -4.67 7.42
N ARG A 534 9.69 -5.89 7.35
CA ARG A 534 10.72 -6.39 8.26
C ARG A 534 11.81 -7.13 7.49
N ARG A 535 13.06 -6.71 7.67
CA ARG A 535 14.23 -7.43 7.16
C ARG A 535 15.26 -7.62 8.26
N ASN A 536 15.77 -8.84 8.40
CA ASN A 536 16.73 -9.17 9.47
C ASN A 536 16.28 -8.71 10.87
N GLY A 537 14.99 -8.86 11.18
CA GLY A 537 14.40 -8.49 12.47
C GLY A 537 14.13 -6.99 12.68
N LYS A 538 14.44 -6.12 11.73
CA LYS A 538 14.26 -4.67 11.82
C LYS A 538 13.04 -4.24 11.04
N THR A 539 12.10 -3.57 11.70
CA THR A 539 10.87 -3.07 11.11
C THR A 539 11.06 -1.67 10.52
N LEU A 540 10.33 -1.37 9.46
CA LEU A 540 10.36 -0.07 8.80
C LEU A 540 9.03 0.19 8.10
N TRP A 541 8.46 1.39 8.29
CA TRP A 541 7.40 1.90 7.45
C TRP A 541 7.99 2.47 6.16
N THR A 542 7.46 2.06 5.03
CA THR A 542 7.94 2.48 3.71
C THR A 542 6.79 2.60 2.74
N HIS A 543 7.00 3.29 1.65
CA HIS A 543 6.00 3.40 0.60
C HIS A 543 5.85 2.05 -0.11
N ASN A 544 4.67 1.81 -0.68
CA ASN A 544 4.43 0.63 -1.51
C ASN A 544 4.81 0.86 -2.99
N SER A 545 4.62 -0.15 -3.84
CA SER A 545 4.68 0.00 -5.29
C SER A 545 3.42 0.71 -5.79
N TYR A 546 3.56 1.80 -6.57
CA TYR A 546 2.42 2.49 -7.16
C TYR A 546 2.80 3.13 -8.50
N ARG A 547 2.59 2.37 -9.59
CA ARG A 547 2.97 2.80 -10.95
C ARG A 547 2.24 4.06 -11.38
N VAL A 548 0.94 4.13 -11.16
CA VAL A 548 0.07 5.24 -11.56
C VAL A 548 0.44 6.54 -10.87
N GLN A 549 0.65 6.50 -9.55
CA GLN A 549 1.00 7.68 -8.76
C GLN A 549 2.34 8.27 -9.20
N LYS A 550 3.33 7.42 -9.53
CA LYS A 550 4.62 7.90 -10.04
C LYS A 550 4.49 8.60 -11.38
N LEU A 551 3.63 8.10 -12.26
CA LEU A 551 3.32 8.77 -13.53
C LEU A 551 2.66 10.13 -13.25
N ILE A 552 1.65 10.18 -12.36
CA ILE A 552 0.99 11.43 -11.97
C ILE A 552 1.97 12.42 -11.32
N GLU A 553 2.89 11.95 -10.49
CA GLU A 553 3.93 12.79 -9.86
C GLU A 553 4.94 13.34 -10.88
N SER A 554 5.15 12.65 -12.01
CA SER A 554 6.08 13.07 -13.06
C SER A 554 5.57 14.27 -13.87
N PHE A 555 4.26 14.51 -13.90
CA PHE A 555 3.70 15.63 -14.66
C PHE A 555 4.05 16.99 -14.05
N THR A 556 4.56 17.87 -14.89
CA THR A 556 4.85 19.26 -14.52
C THR A 556 3.60 20.13 -14.74
N GLY A 557 3.55 21.30 -14.11
CA GLY A 557 2.37 22.16 -14.16
C GLY A 557 1.93 22.60 -15.57
N GLY A 558 2.83 22.56 -16.56
CA GLY A 558 2.53 22.89 -17.96
C GLY A 558 2.03 21.72 -18.82
N THR A 559 2.18 20.48 -18.34
CA THR A 559 1.84 19.24 -19.07
C THR A 559 0.83 18.35 -18.35
N LYS A 560 0.30 18.80 -17.23
CA LYS A 560 -0.61 18.05 -16.38
C LYS A 560 -1.98 17.85 -17.08
N PRO A 561 -2.40 16.59 -17.36
CA PRO A 561 -3.71 16.34 -17.93
C PRO A 561 -4.82 16.45 -16.86
N ASN A 562 -6.07 16.62 -17.29
CA ASN A 562 -7.23 16.48 -16.44
C ASN A 562 -7.60 15.00 -16.26
N VAL A 563 -7.46 14.22 -17.32
CA VAL A 563 -7.75 12.78 -17.34
C VAL A 563 -6.56 12.01 -17.87
N LEU A 564 -6.19 10.91 -17.22
CA LEU A 564 -5.17 9.97 -17.64
C LEU A 564 -5.80 8.61 -17.90
N LEU A 565 -5.71 8.13 -19.14
CA LEU A 565 -6.18 6.80 -19.55
C LEU A 565 -4.98 5.88 -19.74
N MET A 566 -5.01 4.69 -19.15
CA MET A 566 -3.86 3.77 -19.16
C MET A 566 -4.25 2.38 -19.63
N GLY A 567 -3.41 1.78 -20.48
CA GLY A 567 -3.42 0.38 -20.87
C GLY A 567 -2.37 -0.46 -20.18
N HIS A 568 -1.93 -1.55 -20.81
CA HIS A 568 -0.82 -2.44 -20.46
C HIS A 568 -1.02 -3.33 -19.22
N SER A 569 -1.65 -2.84 -18.18
CA SER A 569 -1.73 -3.57 -16.90
C SER A 569 -2.76 -4.70 -16.90
N HIS A 570 -3.67 -4.74 -17.85
CA HIS A 570 -4.85 -5.62 -17.92
C HIS A 570 -5.72 -5.56 -16.65
N LYS A 571 -5.60 -4.50 -15.86
CA LYS A 571 -6.38 -4.29 -14.62
C LYS A 571 -7.19 -3.01 -14.74
N GLN A 572 -8.46 -3.11 -14.45
CA GLN A 572 -9.29 -1.91 -14.33
C GLN A 572 -9.03 -1.24 -12.97
N GLY A 573 -9.10 0.09 -12.94
CA GLY A 573 -8.97 0.87 -11.72
C GLY A 573 -9.21 2.35 -11.97
N TYR A 574 -9.54 3.05 -10.89
CA TYR A 574 -9.71 4.49 -10.90
C TYR A 574 -8.98 5.11 -9.72
N PHE A 575 -8.26 6.20 -9.97
CA PHE A 575 -7.51 6.95 -8.98
C PHE A 575 -7.71 8.44 -9.21
N PHE A 576 -7.86 9.19 -8.13
CA PHE A 576 -7.92 10.65 -8.20
C PHE A 576 -6.81 11.25 -7.34
N GLU A 577 -5.83 11.86 -7.98
CA GLU A 577 -4.70 12.48 -7.28
C GLU A 577 -4.20 13.71 -8.04
N ARG A 578 -3.84 14.75 -7.32
CA ARG A 578 -3.36 16.03 -7.89
C ARG A 578 -4.32 16.61 -8.94
N ASN A 579 -5.63 16.46 -8.76
CA ASN A 579 -6.68 16.85 -9.72
C ASN A 579 -6.53 16.17 -11.11
N ILE A 580 -6.03 14.93 -11.13
CA ILE A 580 -6.00 14.07 -12.31
C ILE A 580 -6.91 12.87 -12.05
N HIS A 581 -7.86 12.66 -12.95
CA HIS A 581 -8.69 11.45 -12.98
C HIS A 581 -7.94 10.37 -13.77
N ALA A 582 -7.30 9.43 -13.10
CA ALA A 582 -6.56 8.34 -13.75
C ALA A 582 -7.42 7.07 -13.83
N VAL A 583 -7.58 6.54 -15.03
CA VAL A 583 -8.38 5.36 -15.34
C VAL A 583 -7.48 4.31 -15.99
N SER A 584 -7.38 3.13 -15.37
CA SER A 584 -6.76 1.96 -15.99
C SER A 584 -7.83 1.11 -16.68
N GLY A 585 -7.62 0.74 -17.95
CA GLY A 585 -8.67 0.29 -18.86
C GLY A 585 -9.13 -1.17 -18.66
N GLY A 586 -8.34 -2.02 -18.04
CA GLY A 586 -8.55 -3.46 -18.15
C GLY A 586 -7.96 -3.99 -19.46
N ALA A 587 -8.58 -5.01 -20.05
CA ALA A 587 -8.18 -5.55 -21.35
C ALA A 587 -9.39 -6.02 -22.15
N LEU A 588 -9.42 -5.76 -23.46
CA LEU A 588 -10.45 -6.29 -24.35
C LEU A 588 -10.05 -7.68 -24.90
N SER A 589 -9.40 -8.46 -24.05
CA SER A 589 -8.95 -9.82 -24.32
C SER A 589 -9.10 -10.71 -23.07
N THR A 590 -9.05 -12.03 -23.25
CA THR A 590 -9.06 -12.99 -22.14
C THR A 590 -7.66 -13.20 -21.59
N GLN A 591 -7.57 -13.75 -20.38
CA GLN A 591 -6.29 -14.01 -19.71
C GLN A 591 -5.39 -14.94 -20.53
N SER A 592 -4.18 -14.48 -20.87
CA SER A 592 -3.22 -15.28 -21.62
C SER A 592 -2.67 -16.44 -20.78
N LYS A 593 -2.14 -17.49 -21.45
CA LYS A 593 -1.47 -18.62 -20.80
C LYS A 593 -0.28 -18.17 -19.95
N TRP A 594 0.47 -17.17 -20.42
CA TRP A 594 1.58 -16.57 -19.69
C TRP A 594 1.07 -15.89 -18.41
N MET A 595 0.05 -15.02 -18.48
CA MET A 595 -0.54 -14.38 -17.31
C MET A 595 -1.09 -15.41 -16.31
N ARG A 596 -1.77 -16.47 -16.81
CA ARG A 596 -2.28 -17.55 -15.97
C ARG A 596 -1.16 -18.29 -15.26
N SER A 597 -0.06 -18.58 -15.96
CA SER A 597 1.11 -19.24 -15.37
C SER A 597 1.78 -18.40 -14.29
N LYS A 598 1.67 -17.07 -14.39
CA LYS A 598 2.18 -16.08 -13.42
C LYS A 598 1.15 -15.68 -12.37
N ARG A 599 -0.08 -16.23 -12.43
CA ARG A 599 -1.20 -15.86 -11.55
C ARG A 599 -1.50 -14.36 -11.57
N MET A 600 -1.28 -13.73 -12.71
CA MET A 600 -1.61 -12.31 -12.93
C MET A 600 -3.10 -12.21 -13.26
N PRO A 601 -3.86 -11.35 -12.57
CA PRO A 601 -5.26 -11.14 -12.90
C PRO A 601 -5.40 -10.46 -14.26
N ASN A 602 -6.52 -10.73 -14.94
CA ASN A 602 -6.95 -10.06 -16.15
C ASN A 602 -8.39 -9.58 -15.94
N HIS A 603 -8.60 -8.28 -15.94
CA HIS A 603 -9.93 -7.70 -15.91
C HIS A 603 -10.40 -7.49 -17.34
N SER A 604 -11.04 -8.53 -17.91
CA SER A 604 -11.61 -8.42 -19.24
C SER A 604 -12.77 -7.44 -19.24
N GLY A 605 -12.72 -6.42 -20.07
CA GLY A 605 -13.74 -5.38 -20.12
C GLY A 605 -13.23 -4.04 -20.65
N TYR A 606 -14.13 -3.07 -20.64
CA TYR A 606 -13.89 -1.72 -21.16
C TYR A 606 -14.63 -0.67 -20.30
N HIS A 607 -14.32 0.61 -20.53
CA HIS A 607 -14.98 1.73 -19.87
C HIS A 607 -15.83 2.54 -20.83
N PHE A 608 -16.96 3.04 -20.33
CA PHE A 608 -17.66 4.18 -20.89
C PHE A 608 -17.52 5.35 -19.94
N ILE A 609 -17.09 6.51 -20.46
CA ILE A 609 -16.71 7.68 -19.67
C ILE A 609 -17.56 8.87 -20.09
N THR A 610 -18.16 9.52 -19.10
CA THR A 610 -18.88 10.79 -19.27
C THR A 610 -18.22 11.85 -18.40
N ILE A 611 -17.83 12.97 -19.00
CA ILE A 611 -17.25 14.13 -18.31
C ILE A 611 -18.18 15.31 -18.49
N ARG A 612 -18.62 15.93 -17.39
CA ARG A 612 -19.27 17.24 -17.44
C ARG A 612 -18.18 18.30 -17.28
N VAL A 613 -18.14 19.22 -18.26
CA VAL A 613 -17.18 20.30 -18.28
C VAL A 613 -17.69 21.42 -17.37
N ASP A 614 -16.85 21.96 -16.49
CA ASP A 614 -17.16 23.09 -15.65
C ASP A 614 -17.08 24.43 -16.42
N GLU A 615 -17.49 25.53 -15.77
CA GLU A 615 -17.47 26.87 -16.37
C GLU A 615 -16.05 27.36 -16.73
N ASP A 616 -15.04 26.83 -16.08
CA ASP A 616 -13.62 27.15 -16.30
C ASP A 616 -12.94 26.24 -17.35
N GLY A 617 -13.68 25.30 -17.96
CA GLY A 617 -13.19 24.34 -18.96
C GLY A 617 -12.45 23.16 -18.35
N GLY A 618 -12.64 22.89 -17.05
CA GLY A 618 -12.10 21.73 -16.33
C GLY A 618 -13.10 20.58 -16.21
N VAL A 619 -12.74 19.54 -15.45
CA VAL A 619 -13.63 18.43 -15.11
C VAL A 619 -14.48 18.80 -13.91
N GLY A 620 -15.75 19.12 -14.13
CA GLY A 620 -16.72 19.39 -13.08
C GLY A 620 -17.25 18.10 -12.43
N ASP A 621 -17.56 17.09 -13.26
CA ASP A 621 -18.02 15.78 -12.82
C ASP A 621 -17.52 14.70 -13.80
N LEU A 622 -17.23 13.50 -13.28
CA LEU A 622 -16.77 12.37 -14.09
C LEU A 622 -17.49 11.10 -13.67
N THR A 623 -18.21 10.50 -14.62
CA THR A 623 -18.88 9.22 -14.45
C THR A 623 -18.13 8.13 -15.20
N LEU A 624 -17.79 7.05 -14.50
CA LEU A 624 -17.13 5.87 -15.06
C LEU A 624 -18.08 4.68 -15.01
N THR A 625 -18.26 3.99 -16.12
CA THR A 625 -18.93 2.70 -16.18
C THR A 625 -17.94 1.67 -16.71
N PHE A 626 -17.57 0.68 -15.88
CA PHE A 626 -16.80 -0.46 -16.35
C PHE A 626 -17.76 -1.61 -16.71
N ARG A 627 -17.61 -2.15 -17.92
CA ARG A 627 -18.35 -3.32 -18.40
C ARG A 627 -17.45 -4.55 -18.33
N PRO A 628 -17.58 -5.40 -17.30
CA PRO A 628 -16.77 -6.60 -17.18
C PRO A 628 -17.30 -7.75 -18.05
N PHE A 629 -16.40 -8.58 -18.58
CA PHE A 629 -16.70 -9.87 -19.16
C PHE A 629 -16.25 -10.98 -18.20
N TYR A 630 -17.16 -11.84 -17.82
CA TYR A 630 -16.88 -13.00 -16.98
C TYR A 630 -16.61 -14.22 -17.89
N VAL A 631 -15.32 -14.59 -18.02
CA VAL A 631 -14.85 -15.63 -18.96
C VAL A 631 -14.17 -16.77 -18.21
#